data_0d809a18e51d2564f02f5ca9159adac6
#
_entry.id   0d809a18e51d2564f02f5ca9159adac6
#
_cell.length_a   1.000
_cell.length_b   1.000
_cell.length_c   1.000
_cell.angle_alpha   90.00
_cell.angle_beta   90.00
_cell.angle_gamma   90.00
#
_symmetry.space_group_name_H-M   'P 1'
#
loop_
_entity.id
_entity.type
_entity.pdbx_description
1 polymer ?
#
loop_
_entity_poly.entity_id
_entity_poly.type
_entity_poly.pdbx_seq_one_letter_code
_entity_poly.pdbx_strand_id
1 'polypeptide(L)'
;PDVETIQDLVEKTLMDQGHDDVAKAYILYRQRRTVARDQQSALMRTLREITFASAEEADAKRENANVDGNSAMGSMLRYGTESAKQFNLLEVLDPAHAAAHRDGDIHIHDLDFLTLTTTCCQINLTDLFEHGFSTGHGVLRAPQSIGSYAALACIAIQSNQNDQHGGQAVPNFDRDMAPGVAKTFKRAAQTGLARIFEVLG
;
A
#
# COMPACT_ATOMS: atom_id res chain seq x y z
N PRO A 1 -5.36 -44.21 -16.03
CA PRO A 1 -4.43 -43.16 -16.46
C PRO A 1 -4.81 -41.89 -15.71
N ASP A 2 -3.81 -41.15 -15.26
CA ASP A 2 -4.03 -39.84 -14.70
C ASP A 2 -4.36 -38.80 -15.79
N VAL A 3 -4.81 -37.62 -15.37
CA VAL A 3 -5.26 -36.56 -16.29
C VAL A 3 -4.11 -36.13 -17.22
N GLU A 4 -2.88 -36.09 -16.71
CA GLU A 4 -1.70 -35.67 -17.48
C GLU A 4 -1.41 -36.67 -18.61
N THR A 5 -1.46 -37.99 -18.34
CA THR A 5 -1.30 -39.04 -19.35
C THR A 5 -2.34 -38.90 -20.47
N ILE A 6 -3.59 -38.58 -20.12
CA ILE A 6 -4.66 -38.38 -21.13
C ILE A 6 -4.36 -37.16 -21.99
N GLN A 7 -3.91 -36.05 -21.38
CA GLN A 7 -3.57 -34.81 -22.07
C GLN A 7 -2.38 -35.01 -23.02
N ASP A 8 -1.35 -35.73 -22.59
CA ASP A 8 -0.20 -36.09 -23.44
C ASP A 8 -0.62 -36.91 -24.66
N LEU A 9 -1.56 -37.85 -24.46
CA LEU A 9 -2.11 -38.64 -25.56
C LEU A 9 -2.89 -37.77 -26.55
N VAL A 10 -3.68 -36.82 -26.09
CA VAL A 10 -4.41 -35.88 -26.94
C VAL A 10 -3.45 -35.06 -27.78
N GLU A 11 -2.41 -34.46 -27.15
CA GLU A 11 -1.39 -33.69 -27.86
C GLU A 11 -0.72 -34.51 -28.97
N LYS A 12 -0.26 -35.71 -28.61
CA LYS A 12 0.37 -36.62 -29.55
C LYS A 12 -0.56 -36.98 -30.71
N THR A 13 -1.82 -37.30 -30.42
CA THR A 13 -2.80 -37.67 -31.44
C THR A 13 -3.07 -36.51 -32.40
N LEU A 14 -3.18 -35.30 -31.92
CA LEU A 14 -3.38 -34.11 -32.76
C LEU A 14 -2.19 -33.88 -33.70
N MET A 15 -0.96 -34.03 -33.20
CA MET A 15 0.25 -33.91 -34.01
C MET A 15 0.36 -35.02 -35.04
N ASP A 16 0.13 -36.28 -34.64
CA ASP A 16 0.21 -37.47 -35.54
C ASP A 16 -0.82 -37.42 -36.67
N GLN A 17 -1.94 -36.70 -36.46
CA GLN A 17 -2.98 -36.50 -37.45
C GLN A 17 -2.83 -35.19 -38.29
N GLY A 18 -1.77 -34.47 -38.10
CA GLY A 18 -1.45 -33.24 -38.86
C GLY A 18 -2.29 -32.02 -38.47
N HIS A 19 -2.88 -32.03 -37.27
CA HIS A 19 -3.61 -30.87 -36.72
C HIS A 19 -2.72 -29.98 -35.89
N ASP A 20 -1.60 -29.50 -36.46
CA ASP A 20 -0.53 -28.82 -35.75
C ASP A 20 -0.99 -27.51 -35.06
N ASP A 21 -1.84 -26.73 -35.72
CA ASP A 21 -2.35 -25.47 -35.15
C ASP A 21 -3.25 -25.74 -33.91
N VAL A 22 -4.06 -26.81 -33.98
CA VAL A 22 -4.91 -27.22 -32.87
C VAL A 22 -4.06 -27.78 -31.73
N ALA A 23 -3.07 -28.62 -32.05
CA ALA A 23 -2.12 -29.15 -31.08
C ALA A 23 -1.39 -28.01 -30.34
N LYS A 24 -0.89 -27.03 -31.06
CA LYS A 24 -0.24 -25.85 -30.48
C LYS A 24 -1.16 -25.05 -29.57
N ALA A 25 -2.39 -24.79 -30.01
CA ALA A 25 -3.39 -24.09 -29.19
C ALA A 25 -3.73 -24.88 -27.91
N TYR A 26 -3.84 -26.19 -28.00
CA TYR A 26 -4.12 -27.08 -26.86
C TYR A 26 -2.95 -27.10 -25.85
N ILE A 27 -1.70 -27.21 -26.33
CA ILE A 27 -0.49 -27.19 -25.47
C ILE A 27 -0.42 -25.86 -24.71
N LEU A 28 -0.61 -24.74 -25.40
CA LEU A 28 -0.61 -23.42 -24.76
C LEU A 28 -1.74 -23.25 -23.75
N TYR A 29 -2.93 -23.76 -24.05
CA TYR A 29 -4.05 -23.77 -23.12
C TYR A 29 -3.75 -24.61 -21.87
N ARG A 30 -3.24 -25.83 -22.06
CA ARG A 30 -2.82 -26.73 -20.97
C ARG A 30 -1.78 -26.08 -20.08
N GLN A 31 -0.74 -25.48 -20.67
CA GLN A 31 0.30 -24.80 -19.92
C GLN A 31 -0.27 -23.66 -19.06
N ARG A 32 -1.15 -22.82 -19.62
CA ARG A 32 -1.81 -21.74 -18.86
C ARG A 32 -2.65 -22.30 -17.69
N ARG A 33 -3.37 -23.40 -17.93
CA ARG A 33 -4.19 -24.05 -16.87
C ARG A 33 -3.35 -24.69 -15.77
N THR A 34 -2.21 -25.27 -16.12
CA THR A 34 -1.27 -25.84 -15.13
C THR A 34 -0.66 -24.73 -14.28
N VAL A 35 -0.17 -23.66 -14.88
CA VAL A 35 0.35 -22.49 -14.16
C VAL A 35 -0.71 -21.92 -13.23
N ALA A 36 -1.95 -21.72 -13.68
CA ALA A 36 -3.03 -21.20 -12.84
C ALA A 36 -3.36 -22.13 -11.65
N ARG A 37 -3.33 -23.46 -11.85
CA ARG A 37 -3.55 -24.44 -10.76
C ARG A 37 -2.43 -24.41 -9.72
N ASP A 38 -1.19 -24.36 -10.17
CA ASP A 38 -0.02 -24.33 -9.28
C ASP A 38 -0.01 -23.07 -8.43
N GLN A 39 -0.41 -21.96 -9.02
CA GLN A 39 -0.49 -20.67 -8.34
C GLN A 39 -1.63 -20.59 -7.35
N GLN A 40 -2.83 -21.09 -7.69
CA GLN A 40 -3.94 -21.24 -6.72
C GLN A 40 -3.55 -22.19 -5.58
N SER A 41 -2.82 -23.26 -5.88
CA SER A 41 -2.29 -24.16 -4.87
C SER A 41 -1.27 -23.50 -3.95
N ALA A 42 -0.41 -22.64 -4.46
CA ALA A 42 0.55 -21.86 -3.68
C ALA A 42 -0.16 -20.87 -2.75
N LEU A 43 -1.10 -20.08 -3.25
CA LEU A 43 -1.89 -19.14 -2.44
C LEU A 43 -2.63 -19.87 -1.32
N MET A 44 -3.32 -20.98 -1.63
CA MET A 44 -4.03 -21.76 -0.62
C MET A 44 -3.10 -22.31 0.47
N ARG A 45 -1.88 -22.67 0.12
CA ARG A 45 -0.86 -23.10 1.08
C ARG A 45 -0.46 -21.95 2.00
N THR A 46 -0.13 -20.79 1.44
CA THR A 46 0.20 -19.59 2.22
C THR A 46 -0.93 -19.18 3.15
N LEU A 47 -2.18 -19.16 2.67
CA LEU A 47 -3.34 -18.82 3.50
C LEU A 47 -3.55 -19.86 4.64
N ARG A 48 -3.28 -21.14 4.39
CA ARG A 48 -3.30 -22.16 5.43
C ARG A 48 -2.22 -21.94 6.48
N GLU A 49 -1.01 -21.62 6.05
CA GLU A 49 0.12 -21.29 6.94
C GLU A 49 -0.22 -20.09 7.83
N ILE A 50 -0.77 -19.01 7.25
CA ILE A 50 -1.26 -17.85 8.00
C ILE A 50 -2.33 -18.24 9.03
N THR A 51 -3.26 -19.13 8.64
CA THR A 51 -4.39 -19.52 9.48
C THR A 51 -3.98 -20.39 10.66
N PHE A 52 -3.07 -21.32 10.43
CA PHE A 52 -2.76 -22.40 11.36
C PHE A 52 -1.34 -22.32 11.97
N ALA A 53 -0.54 -21.32 11.58
CA ALA A 53 0.77 -21.11 12.21
C ALA A 53 0.59 -20.71 13.68
N SER A 54 1.40 -21.32 14.56
CA SER A 54 1.42 -20.92 15.97
C SER A 54 1.93 -19.48 16.10
N ALA A 55 1.40 -18.74 17.08
CA ALA A 55 1.77 -17.34 17.34
C ALA A 55 3.26 -17.13 17.65
N GLU A 56 4.00 -18.20 17.96
CA GLU A 56 5.42 -18.17 18.30
C GLU A 56 6.36 -18.16 17.08
N GLU A 57 5.92 -18.66 15.92
CA GLU A 57 6.75 -18.79 14.71
C GLU A 57 6.62 -17.58 13.76
N ALA A 58 5.83 -16.59 14.11
CA ALA A 58 5.52 -15.49 13.20
C ALA A 58 6.63 -14.44 13.13
N ASP A 59 7.65 -14.67 12.30
CA ASP A 59 8.52 -13.61 11.76
C ASP A 59 7.70 -12.52 11.01
N ALA A 60 6.49 -12.86 10.59
CA ALA A 60 5.47 -11.99 10.03
C ALA A 60 4.92 -10.90 11.00
N LYS A 61 5.32 -10.90 12.26
CA LYS A 61 5.01 -9.82 13.24
C LYS A 61 5.62 -8.46 12.87
N ARG A 62 6.55 -8.42 11.91
CA ARG A 62 7.36 -7.24 11.64
C ARG A 62 7.01 -6.49 10.35
N GLU A 63 6.13 -7.00 9.51
CA GLU A 63 5.82 -6.38 8.22
C GLU A 63 5.01 -5.09 8.34
N ASN A 64 4.27 -4.90 9.45
CA ASN A 64 3.57 -3.64 9.70
C ASN A 64 3.78 -3.22 11.18
N ALA A 65 4.61 -2.20 11.41
CA ALA A 65 4.95 -1.71 12.74
C ALA A 65 3.74 -1.20 13.56
N ASN A 66 2.59 -0.95 12.92
CA ASN A 66 1.42 -0.34 13.53
C ASN A 66 0.31 -1.34 13.89
N VAL A 67 0.39 -2.60 13.44
CA VAL A 67 -0.66 -3.60 13.67
C VAL A 67 -0.04 -4.91 14.13
N ASP A 68 -0.51 -5.43 15.27
CA ASP A 68 -0.13 -6.76 15.74
C ASP A 68 -0.68 -7.82 14.80
N GLY A 69 0.21 -8.58 14.17
CA GLY A 69 -0.13 -9.66 13.23
C GLY A 69 -1.02 -10.77 13.82
N ASN A 70 -1.08 -10.88 15.15
CA ASN A 70 -1.95 -11.83 15.86
C ASN A 70 -3.34 -11.26 16.18
N SER A 71 -3.61 -9.99 15.88
CA SER A 71 -4.94 -9.41 16.01
C SER A 71 -5.83 -9.82 14.84
N ALA A 72 -7.13 -9.68 14.99
CA ALA A 72 -8.09 -9.92 13.90
C ALA A 72 -7.79 -9.05 12.67
N MET A 73 -7.45 -7.78 12.89
CA MET A 73 -7.07 -6.85 11.82
C MET A 73 -5.74 -7.25 11.19
N GLY A 74 -4.74 -7.62 11.99
CA GLY A 74 -3.44 -8.10 11.49
C GLY A 74 -3.57 -9.35 10.64
N SER A 75 -4.41 -10.30 11.05
CA SER A 75 -4.70 -11.50 10.25
C SER A 75 -5.35 -11.13 8.91
N MET A 76 -6.33 -10.25 8.91
CA MET A 76 -7.00 -9.79 7.68
C MET A 76 -6.03 -9.04 6.75
N LEU A 77 -5.15 -8.20 7.27
CA LEU A 77 -4.11 -7.54 6.49
C LEU A 77 -3.16 -8.56 5.85
N ARG A 78 -2.73 -9.57 6.58
CA ARG A 78 -1.87 -10.64 6.04
C ARG A 78 -2.55 -11.41 4.91
N TYR A 79 -3.83 -11.78 5.06
CA TYR A 79 -4.59 -12.38 3.98
C TYR A 79 -4.67 -11.47 2.75
N GLY A 80 -4.96 -10.19 2.96
CA GLY A 80 -5.02 -9.18 1.89
C GLY A 80 -3.69 -9.03 1.17
N THR A 81 -2.61 -8.84 1.90
CA THR A 81 -1.24 -8.70 1.39
C THR A 81 -0.83 -9.90 0.53
N GLU A 82 -0.95 -11.11 1.04
CA GLU A 82 -0.55 -12.31 0.29
C GLU A 82 -1.43 -12.57 -0.94
N SER A 83 -2.72 -12.27 -0.84
CA SER A 83 -3.63 -12.37 -1.99
C SER A 83 -3.28 -11.34 -3.07
N ALA A 84 -2.97 -10.11 -2.68
CA ALA A 84 -2.59 -9.04 -3.60
C ALA A 84 -1.24 -9.33 -4.28
N LYS A 85 -0.23 -9.80 -3.55
CA LYS A 85 1.06 -10.22 -4.11
C LYS A 85 0.86 -11.31 -5.18
N GLN A 86 0.08 -12.33 -4.88
CA GLN A 86 -0.21 -13.40 -5.83
C GLN A 86 -0.96 -12.89 -7.06
N PHE A 87 -1.96 -12.05 -6.88
CA PHE A 87 -2.70 -11.44 -7.98
C PHE A 87 -1.78 -10.60 -8.88
N ASN A 88 -0.93 -9.77 -8.30
CA ASN A 88 0.00 -8.93 -9.06
C ASN A 88 1.04 -9.76 -9.84
N LEU A 89 1.54 -10.85 -9.25
CA LEU A 89 2.44 -11.79 -9.94
C LEU A 89 1.79 -12.55 -11.09
N LEU A 90 0.47 -12.75 -11.03
CA LEU A 90 -0.28 -13.58 -11.95
C LEU A 90 -0.86 -12.83 -13.14
N GLU A 91 -1.46 -11.67 -12.83
CA GLU A 91 -2.36 -10.97 -13.72
C GLU A 91 -1.83 -9.60 -14.14
N VAL A 92 -1.00 -8.96 -13.29
CA VAL A 92 -0.58 -7.58 -13.50
C VAL A 92 0.82 -7.49 -14.10
N LEU A 93 1.78 -8.25 -13.56
CA LEU A 93 3.15 -8.25 -14.03
C LEU A 93 3.32 -9.05 -15.31
N ASP A 94 4.25 -8.57 -16.16
CA ASP A 94 4.75 -9.39 -17.25
C ASP A 94 5.31 -10.71 -16.70
N PRO A 95 4.99 -11.86 -17.31
CA PRO A 95 5.44 -13.16 -16.84
C PRO A 95 6.96 -13.29 -16.64
N ALA A 96 7.78 -12.60 -17.46
CA ALA A 96 9.23 -12.60 -17.30
C ALA A 96 9.67 -11.85 -16.03
N HIS A 97 9.04 -10.71 -15.72
CA HIS A 97 9.31 -9.96 -14.49
C HIS A 97 8.83 -10.73 -13.24
N ALA A 98 7.66 -11.36 -13.33
CA ALA A 98 7.14 -12.20 -12.26
C ALA A 98 8.05 -13.41 -11.99
N ALA A 99 8.60 -14.04 -13.05
CA ALA A 99 9.57 -15.11 -12.90
C ALA A 99 10.87 -14.62 -12.27
N ALA A 100 11.46 -13.54 -12.78
CA ALA A 100 12.69 -12.95 -12.25
C ALA A 100 12.55 -12.55 -10.76
N HIS A 101 11.38 -12.04 -10.35
CA HIS A 101 11.11 -11.75 -8.94
C HIS A 101 11.04 -13.02 -8.08
N ARG A 102 10.37 -14.07 -8.56
CA ARG A 102 10.27 -15.34 -7.83
C ARG A 102 11.61 -16.08 -7.74
N ASP A 103 12.41 -15.98 -8.78
CA ASP A 103 13.73 -16.62 -8.86
C ASP A 103 14.80 -15.83 -8.08
N GLY A 104 14.48 -14.61 -7.62
CA GLY A 104 15.38 -13.77 -6.84
C GLY A 104 16.36 -12.93 -7.68
N ASP A 105 16.20 -12.90 -8.99
CA ASP A 105 17.01 -12.08 -9.88
C ASP A 105 16.75 -10.59 -9.71
N ILE A 106 15.50 -10.23 -9.39
CA ILE A 106 15.08 -8.87 -9.03
C ILE A 106 14.19 -8.91 -7.79
N HIS A 107 14.11 -7.78 -7.08
CA HIS A 107 13.15 -7.58 -5.99
C HIS A 107 12.20 -6.45 -6.36
N ILE A 108 10.89 -6.75 -6.43
CA ILE A 108 9.85 -5.75 -6.55
C ILE A 108 9.33 -5.45 -5.15
N HIS A 109 9.63 -4.24 -4.66
CA HIS A 109 9.23 -3.81 -3.33
C HIS A 109 7.73 -3.48 -3.27
N ASP A 110 7.09 -3.71 -2.11
CA ASP A 110 5.67 -3.44 -1.89
C ASP A 110 4.74 -4.02 -2.97
N LEU A 111 5.02 -5.25 -3.38
CA LEU A 111 4.32 -5.92 -4.48
C LEU A 111 2.80 -6.05 -4.23
N ASP A 112 2.36 -6.09 -3.00
CA ASP A 112 0.96 -6.08 -2.58
C ASP A 112 0.25 -4.74 -2.86
N PHE A 113 1.01 -3.63 -2.94
CA PHE A 113 0.50 -2.29 -3.23
C PHE A 113 0.80 -1.81 -4.66
N LEU A 114 1.29 -2.67 -5.54
CA LEU A 114 1.80 -2.33 -6.87
C LEU A 114 0.89 -1.40 -7.68
N THR A 115 -0.43 -1.54 -7.58
CA THR A 115 -1.41 -0.78 -8.38
C THR A 115 -2.41 0.00 -7.54
N LEU A 116 -2.40 -0.13 -6.22
CA LEU A 116 -3.50 0.35 -5.38
C LEU A 116 -3.25 1.74 -4.79
N THR A 117 -2.00 2.11 -4.54
CA THR A 117 -1.68 3.32 -3.82
C THR A 117 -0.28 3.83 -4.14
N THR A 118 -0.02 5.07 -3.74
CA THR A 118 1.33 5.62 -3.75
C THR A 118 2.12 5.11 -2.54
N THR A 119 3.41 4.88 -2.71
CA THR A 119 4.33 4.53 -1.63
C THR A 119 5.19 5.74 -1.27
N CYS A 120 5.51 5.91 -0.01
CA CYS A 120 6.37 6.96 0.54
C CYS A 120 6.15 8.36 -0.07
N CYS A 121 5.81 9.33 0.73
CA CYS A 121 5.55 10.67 0.23
C CYS A 121 6.21 11.77 1.07
N GLN A 122 6.32 12.94 0.47
CA GLN A 122 6.69 14.18 1.16
C GLN A 122 5.47 15.10 1.21
N ILE A 123 5.16 15.60 2.40
CA ILE A 123 4.04 16.52 2.63
C ILE A 123 4.58 17.94 2.63
N ASN A 124 4.10 18.76 1.70
CA ASN A 124 4.41 20.18 1.65
C ASN A 124 3.41 20.98 2.51
N LEU A 125 3.71 21.13 3.81
CA LEU A 125 2.83 21.85 4.72
C LEU A 125 2.71 23.34 4.37
N THR A 126 3.74 23.98 3.81
CA THR A 126 3.63 25.39 3.39
C THR A 126 2.47 25.59 2.42
N ASP A 127 2.40 24.78 1.37
CA ASP A 127 1.33 24.86 0.36
C ASP A 127 -0.06 24.61 0.96
N LEU A 128 -0.19 23.58 1.81
CA LEU A 128 -1.42 23.26 2.50
C LEU A 128 -1.88 24.38 3.44
N PHE A 129 -0.96 25.07 4.10
CA PHE A 129 -1.28 26.17 5.01
C PHE A 129 -1.61 27.47 4.29
N GLU A 130 -1.05 27.72 3.12
CA GLU A 130 -1.34 28.92 2.32
C GLU A 130 -2.73 28.87 1.68
N HIS A 131 -3.09 27.73 1.11
CA HIS A 131 -4.32 27.60 0.30
C HIS A 131 -5.45 26.91 1.06
N GLY A 132 -5.15 26.23 2.16
CA GLY A 132 -6.05 25.26 2.77
C GLY A 132 -6.10 23.96 1.95
N PHE A 133 -6.80 22.96 2.45
CA PHE A 133 -6.92 21.67 1.77
C PHE A 133 -8.21 20.95 2.14
N SER A 134 -8.52 19.89 1.42
CA SER A 134 -9.65 19.02 1.71
C SER A 134 -9.17 17.58 1.85
N THR A 135 -9.73 16.88 2.83
CA THR A 135 -9.51 15.44 3.04
C THR A 135 -10.69 14.60 2.54
N GLY A 136 -11.55 15.19 1.70
CA GLY A 136 -12.79 14.54 1.23
C GLY A 136 -14.01 14.81 2.13
N HIS A 137 -13.82 15.33 3.35
CA HIS A 137 -14.88 15.57 4.33
C HIS A 137 -15.17 17.07 4.59
N GLY A 138 -14.68 17.93 3.71
CA GLY A 138 -14.83 19.37 3.82
C GLY A 138 -13.52 20.11 3.56
N VAL A 139 -13.59 21.45 3.58
CA VAL A 139 -12.42 22.32 3.32
C VAL A 139 -11.86 22.85 4.62
N LEU A 140 -10.58 22.65 4.82
CA LEU A 140 -9.79 23.19 5.93
C LEU A 140 -9.15 24.51 5.46
N ARG A 141 -9.40 25.60 6.21
CA ARG A 141 -8.89 26.93 5.85
C ARG A 141 -7.44 27.11 6.32
N ALA A 142 -6.78 28.11 5.76
CA ALA A 142 -5.47 28.55 6.19
C ALA A 142 -5.40 28.83 7.70
N PRO A 143 -4.41 28.29 8.45
CA PRO A 143 -4.34 28.41 9.89
C PRO A 143 -3.92 29.82 10.33
N GLN A 144 -4.39 30.24 11.53
CA GLN A 144 -4.17 31.60 12.06
C GLN A 144 -3.40 31.63 13.39
N SER A 145 -3.09 30.49 13.99
CA SER A 145 -2.37 30.38 15.25
C SER A 145 -1.55 29.10 15.28
N ILE A 146 -0.53 29.04 16.12
CA ILE A 146 0.31 27.82 16.24
C ILE A 146 -0.53 26.59 16.56
N GLY A 147 -1.58 26.73 17.37
CA GLY A 147 -2.49 25.61 17.66
C GLY A 147 -3.21 25.13 16.41
N SER A 148 -3.71 26.02 15.54
CA SER A 148 -4.33 25.63 14.27
C SER A 148 -3.31 25.09 13.25
N TYR A 149 -2.08 25.59 13.23
CA TYR A 149 -1.00 25.02 12.42
C TYR A 149 -0.70 23.58 12.83
N ALA A 150 -0.54 23.33 14.13
CA ALA A 150 -0.30 21.98 14.65
C ALA A 150 -1.47 21.03 14.36
N ALA A 151 -2.70 21.48 14.58
CA ALA A 151 -3.90 20.67 14.29
C ALA A 151 -3.98 20.29 12.80
N LEU A 152 -3.76 21.25 11.89
CA LEU A 152 -3.80 20.99 10.45
C LEU A 152 -2.63 20.11 9.98
N ALA A 153 -1.43 20.24 10.57
CA ALA A 153 -0.33 19.33 10.30
C ALA A 153 -0.69 17.89 10.69
N CYS A 154 -1.27 17.69 11.89
CA CYS A 154 -1.74 16.37 12.33
C CYS A 154 -2.82 15.80 11.39
N ILE A 155 -3.78 16.62 10.96
CA ILE A 155 -4.83 16.20 10.04
C ILE A 155 -4.23 15.82 8.68
N ALA A 156 -3.30 16.60 8.14
CA ALA A 156 -2.64 16.29 6.87
C ALA A 156 -1.89 14.96 6.92
N ILE A 157 -1.10 14.73 7.97
CA ILE A 157 -0.36 13.49 8.18
C ILE A 157 -1.30 12.30 8.37
N GLN A 158 -2.33 12.45 9.21
CA GLN A 158 -3.29 11.39 9.50
C GLN A 158 -4.13 11.01 8.27
N SER A 159 -4.57 12.01 7.50
CA SER A 159 -5.33 11.78 6.27
C SER A 159 -4.48 11.07 5.22
N ASN A 160 -3.26 11.57 5.00
CA ASN A 160 -2.36 10.96 4.04
C ASN A 160 -1.97 9.52 4.42
N GLN A 161 -1.92 9.18 5.70
CA GLN A 161 -1.65 7.82 6.16
C GLN A 161 -2.70 6.80 5.67
N ASN A 162 -3.94 7.23 5.43
CA ASN A 162 -4.99 6.35 4.93
C ASN A 162 -4.91 6.12 3.42
N ASP A 163 -4.25 7.03 2.70
CA ASP A 163 -4.24 7.06 1.23
C ASP A 163 -2.93 6.55 0.62
N GLN A 164 -1.93 6.28 1.45
CA GLN A 164 -0.62 5.84 0.99
C GLN A 164 -0.06 4.70 1.84
N HIS A 165 0.91 3.97 1.31
CA HIS A 165 1.71 2.96 2.01
C HIS A 165 3.14 3.43 2.21
N GLY A 166 3.74 3.14 3.37
CA GLY A 166 5.12 3.47 3.67
C GLY A 166 5.33 4.77 4.42
N GLY A 167 6.53 5.34 4.32
CA GLY A 167 6.94 6.48 5.11
C GLY A 167 6.36 7.80 4.65
N GLN A 168 6.11 8.69 5.60
CA GLN A 168 5.77 10.08 5.35
C GLN A 168 6.91 10.99 5.84
N ALA A 169 7.27 12.00 5.08
CA ALA A 169 8.26 12.99 5.46
C ALA A 169 7.70 14.41 5.37
N VAL A 170 8.08 15.24 6.34
CA VAL A 170 7.82 16.68 6.34
C VAL A 170 9.18 17.39 6.44
N PRO A 171 9.85 17.62 5.31
CA PRO A 171 11.28 17.99 5.30
C PRO A 171 11.59 19.36 5.90
N ASN A 172 10.59 20.28 5.92
CA ASN A 172 10.77 21.66 6.39
C ASN A 172 9.82 21.99 7.55
N PHE A 173 9.55 21.05 8.43
CA PHE A 173 8.52 21.16 9.47
C PHE A 173 8.68 22.42 10.33
N ASP A 174 9.89 22.75 10.76
CA ASP A 174 10.21 23.93 11.56
C ASP A 174 9.88 25.22 10.81
N ARG A 175 10.31 25.33 9.56
CA ARG A 175 10.04 26.46 8.68
C ARG A 175 8.54 26.61 8.39
N ASP A 176 7.86 25.51 8.12
CA ASP A 176 6.42 25.49 7.82
C ASP A 176 5.59 25.92 9.02
N MET A 177 6.03 25.61 10.24
CA MET A 177 5.36 25.97 11.49
C MET A 177 5.67 27.39 11.98
N ALA A 178 6.81 27.95 11.60
CA ALA A 178 7.28 29.29 12.08
C ALA A 178 6.26 30.42 11.89
N PRO A 179 5.52 30.54 10.76
CA PRO A 179 4.49 31.56 10.60
C PRO A 179 3.37 31.47 11.65
N GLY A 180 3.02 30.24 12.10
CA GLY A 180 2.03 30.03 13.17
C GLY A 180 2.48 30.57 14.51
N VAL A 181 3.76 30.40 14.84
CA VAL A 181 4.38 30.98 16.05
C VAL A 181 4.32 32.51 15.98
N ALA A 182 4.78 33.09 14.84
CA ALA A 182 4.80 34.54 14.66
C ALA A 182 3.39 35.18 14.76
N LYS A 183 2.39 34.59 14.11
CA LYS A 183 0.98 35.05 14.17
C LYS A 183 0.44 34.99 15.60
N THR A 184 0.73 33.93 16.34
CA THR A 184 0.27 33.76 17.72
C THR A 184 0.90 34.77 18.65
N PHE A 185 2.21 35.00 18.53
CA PHE A 185 2.93 35.97 19.32
C PHE A 185 2.43 37.41 19.07
N LYS A 186 2.29 37.79 17.79
CA LYS A 186 1.74 39.09 17.41
C LYS A 186 0.33 39.32 17.97
N ARG A 187 -0.55 38.36 17.91
CA ARG A 187 -1.90 38.43 18.47
C ARG A 187 -1.88 38.57 19.98
N ALA A 188 -1.06 37.81 20.69
CA ALA A 188 -0.93 37.89 22.15
C ALA A 188 -0.42 39.27 22.60
N ALA A 189 0.59 39.80 21.89
CA ALA A 189 1.11 41.13 22.17
C ALA A 189 0.03 42.22 21.94
N GLN A 190 -0.70 42.18 20.83
CA GLN A 190 -1.79 43.12 20.56
C GLN A 190 -2.90 43.06 21.61
N THR A 191 -3.29 41.85 22.05
CA THR A 191 -4.33 41.66 23.10
C THR A 191 -3.80 42.20 24.44
N GLY A 192 -2.54 41.95 24.76
CA GLY A 192 -1.91 42.47 25.97
C GLY A 192 -1.87 43.99 26.03
N LEU A 193 -1.45 44.63 24.92
CA LEU A 193 -1.46 46.08 24.76
C LEU A 193 -2.86 46.68 24.87
N ALA A 194 -3.87 46.10 24.19
CA ALA A 194 -5.25 46.52 24.27
C ALA A 194 -5.76 46.54 25.73
N ARG A 195 -5.48 45.46 26.49
CA ARG A 195 -5.83 45.39 27.92
C ARG A 195 -5.14 46.43 28.76
N ILE A 196 -3.88 46.76 28.48
CA ILE A 196 -3.17 47.81 29.18
C ILE A 196 -3.84 49.17 28.95
N PHE A 197 -4.23 49.46 27.71
CA PHE A 197 -4.92 50.71 27.38
C PHE A 197 -6.32 50.79 28.00
N GLU A 198 -7.06 49.68 28.10
CA GLU A 198 -8.37 49.62 28.80
C GLU A 198 -8.25 49.88 30.30
N VAL A 199 -7.13 49.50 30.90
CA VAL A 199 -6.90 49.72 32.37
C VAL A 199 -6.37 51.11 32.69
N LEU A 200 -5.65 51.75 31.73
CA LEU A 200 -5.02 53.06 31.91
C LEU A 200 -5.86 54.23 31.40
N GLY A 201 -6.92 53.97 30.61
CA GLY A 201 -7.86 54.97 30.08
C GLY A 201 -9.04 55.15 30.92
#